data_0885371733c33a464f6684ae786abd67
#
_entry.id   0885371733c33a464f6684ae786abd67
#
_cell.length_a   1.000
_cell.length_b   1.000
_cell.length_c   1.000
_cell.angle_alpha   90.00
_cell.angle_beta   90.00
_cell.angle_gamma   90.00
#
_symmetry.space_group_name_H-M   'P 1'
#
loop_
_entity.id
_entity.type
_entity.pdbx_description
1 polymer ?
#
loop_
_entity_poly.entity_id
_entity_poly.type
_entity_poly.pdbx_seq_one_letter_code
_entity_poly.pdbx_strand_id
1 'polypeptide(L)'
;GDVYKRQVHGRAADYKKLAPADLAYYDGVVEVDLSAIRPMIALPMHPSNAFTIEELNANLEDILHACEQDVQKLIGRKDVSLDLCSKIENGKLRVDQGVIAGCAGGLYDSIYEAASILKGHTGGCGDYALSVYPGSQPIMMELVRTGVIHDLMASGATVRTAFCGPCFGAGDVPANGALSIRLSLIHI
;
A
#
# COMPACT_ATOMS: atom_id res chain seq x y z
N GLY A 1 -13.06 -7.65 -8.39
CA GLY A 1 -13.36 -9.04 -8.13
C GLY A 1 -14.39 -9.66 -9.04
N ASP A 2 -15.61 -9.14 -9.10
CA ASP A 2 -16.72 -9.79 -9.82
C ASP A 2 -16.55 -9.77 -11.36
N VAL A 3 -15.99 -8.71 -11.90
CA VAL A 3 -15.74 -8.57 -13.35
C VAL A 3 -14.79 -9.68 -13.84
N TYR A 4 -13.67 -9.88 -13.15
CA TYR A 4 -12.71 -10.93 -13.52
C TYR A 4 -13.29 -12.34 -13.39
N LYS A 5 -14.06 -12.61 -12.34
CA LYS A 5 -14.73 -13.89 -12.20
C LYS A 5 -15.65 -14.19 -13.37
N ARG A 6 -16.43 -13.20 -13.82
CA ARG A 6 -17.34 -13.35 -14.96
C ARG A 6 -16.60 -13.58 -16.26
N GLN A 7 -15.48 -12.88 -16.48
CA GLN A 7 -14.63 -13.08 -17.66
C GLN A 7 -14.05 -14.51 -17.71
N VAL A 8 -13.47 -14.97 -16.60
CA VAL A 8 -12.88 -16.32 -16.51
C VAL A 8 -13.92 -17.42 -16.77
N HIS A 9 -15.18 -17.19 -16.36
CA HIS A 9 -16.27 -18.14 -16.59
C HIS A 9 -17.06 -17.89 -17.88
N GLY A 10 -16.56 -17.06 -18.80
CA GLY A 10 -17.22 -16.76 -20.07
C GLY A 10 -18.52 -15.96 -19.93
N ARG A 11 -18.75 -15.32 -18.77
CA ARG A 11 -19.99 -14.60 -18.44
C ARG A 11 -19.83 -13.08 -18.44
N ALA A 12 -18.89 -12.56 -19.24
CA ALA A 12 -18.65 -11.12 -19.34
C ALA A 12 -19.91 -10.33 -19.75
N ALA A 13 -20.73 -10.91 -20.63
CA ALA A 13 -21.97 -10.31 -21.08
C ALA A 13 -23.05 -10.17 -19.98
N ASP A 14 -22.91 -10.92 -18.87
CA ASP A 14 -23.85 -10.85 -17.73
C ASP A 14 -23.61 -9.62 -16.84
N TYR A 15 -22.58 -8.85 -17.13
CA TYR A 15 -22.30 -7.64 -16.37
C TYR A 15 -23.33 -6.55 -16.67
N LYS A 16 -24.10 -6.20 -15.65
CA LYS A 16 -24.99 -5.04 -15.67
C LYS A 16 -24.33 -3.90 -14.90
N LYS A 17 -24.12 -2.78 -15.56
CA LYS A 17 -23.65 -1.57 -14.88
C LYS A 17 -24.73 -1.14 -13.89
N LEU A 18 -24.35 -1.03 -12.61
CA LEU A 18 -25.22 -0.41 -11.62
C LEU A 18 -25.24 1.10 -11.86
N ALA A 19 -26.43 1.66 -11.95
CA ALA A 19 -26.64 3.09 -12.05
C ALA A 19 -27.83 3.47 -11.14
N PRO A 20 -27.87 4.70 -10.62
CA PRO A 20 -29.05 5.20 -9.93
C PRO A 20 -30.27 5.20 -10.88
N ALA A 21 -31.47 5.17 -10.30
CA ALA A 21 -32.70 5.39 -11.04
C ALA A 21 -32.71 6.81 -11.67
N ASP A 22 -33.59 7.03 -12.65
CA ASP A 22 -33.75 8.34 -13.32
C ASP A 22 -34.01 9.49 -12.33
N LEU A 23 -34.64 9.17 -11.21
CA LEU A 23 -34.80 10.05 -10.07
C LEU A 23 -34.22 9.40 -8.82
N ALA A 24 -33.14 10.00 -8.29
CA ALA A 24 -32.49 9.56 -7.07
C ALA A 24 -32.30 10.74 -6.12
N TYR A 25 -32.53 10.51 -4.83
CA TYR A 25 -32.34 11.51 -3.78
C TYR A 25 -31.06 11.20 -3.01
N TYR A 26 -30.31 12.25 -2.71
CA TYR A 26 -29.06 12.17 -1.96
C TYR A 26 -29.08 13.22 -0.85
N ASP A 27 -28.53 12.88 0.32
CA ASP A 27 -28.42 13.81 1.45
C ASP A 27 -27.36 14.90 1.22
N GLY A 28 -26.43 14.66 0.30
CA GLY A 28 -25.39 15.62 -0.06
C GLY A 28 -24.54 15.12 -1.22
N VAL A 29 -23.69 16.00 -1.73
CA VAL A 29 -22.73 15.73 -2.79
C VAL A 29 -21.33 16.09 -2.29
N VAL A 30 -20.38 15.19 -2.49
CA VAL A 30 -18.96 15.45 -2.31
C VAL A 30 -18.28 15.33 -3.66
N GLU A 31 -17.69 16.42 -4.13
CA GLU A 31 -16.94 16.46 -5.38
C GLU A 31 -15.44 16.41 -5.07
N VAL A 32 -14.73 15.49 -5.71
CA VAL A 32 -13.28 15.31 -5.55
C VAL A 32 -12.62 15.34 -6.92
N ASP A 33 -11.79 16.34 -7.16
CA ASP A 33 -10.95 16.41 -8.36
C ASP A 33 -9.77 15.47 -8.22
N LEU A 34 -9.85 14.31 -8.87
CA LEU A 34 -8.78 13.30 -8.82
C LEU A 34 -7.47 13.78 -9.49
N SER A 35 -7.54 14.77 -10.40
CA SER A 35 -6.34 15.32 -11.04
C SER A 35 -5.51 16.19 -10.11
N ALA A 36 -6.11 16.70 -9.05
CA ALA A 36 -5.44 17.51 -8.02
C ALA A 36 -4.80 16.66 -6.91
N ILE A 37 -5.09 15.36 -6.84
CA ILE A 37 -4.55 14.48 -5.81
C ILE A 37 -3.07 14.20 -6.09
N ARG A 38 -2.24 14.41 -5.07
CA ARG A 38 -0.82 14.07 -5.08
C ARG A 38 -0.56 12.75 -4.36
N PRO A 39 0.57 12.06 -4.64
CA PRO A 39 0.98 10.90 -3.86
C PRO A 39 1.10 11.25 -2.38
N MET A 40 0.39 10.47 -1.55
CA MET A 40 0.29 10.69 -0.11
C MET A 40 0.72 9.46 0.66
N ILE A 41 1.15 9.68 1.88
CA ILE A 41 1.48 8.65 2.86
C ILE A 41 0.82 9.00 4.18
N ALA A 42 0.25 8.01 4.85
CA ALA A 42 -0.25 8.15 6.20
C ALA A 42 0.74 7.60 7.21
N LEU A 43 0.96 8.34 8.28
CA LEU A 43 1.80 7.97 9.41
C LEU A 43 0.97 7.28 10.51
N PRO A 44 1.61 6.53 11.43
CA PRO A 44 0.90 6.01 12.59
C PRO A 44 0.25 7.14 13.41
N MET A 45 -0.82 6.92 14.11
CA MET A 45 -1.64 5.71 14.32
C MET A 45 -3.01 5.84 13.63
N HIS A 46 -3.24 6.90 12.85
CA HIS A 46 -4.54 7.18 12.25
C HIS A 46 -4.40 7.56 10.77
N PRO A 47 -5.29 7.09 9.87
CA PRO A 47 -5.20 7.38 8.43
C PRO A 47 -5.29 8.88 8.09
N SER A 48 -5.88 9.71 8.94
CA SER A 48 -5.92 11.17 8.74
C SER A 48 -4.59 11.87 9.05
N ASN A 49 -3.63 11.17 9.66
CA ASN A 49 -2.26 11.67 9.83
C ASN A 49 -1.50 11.49 8.51
N ALA A 50 -1.96 12.16 7.47
CA ALA A 50 -1.53 11.97 6.10
C ALA A 50 -0.85 13.24 5.56
N PHE A 51 0.25 13.03 4.87
CA PHE A 51 1.06 14.07 4.23
C PHE A 51 1.29 13.70 2.77
N THR A 52 1.49 14.69 1.91
CA THR A 52 2.09 14.40 0.62
C THR A 52 3.52 13.91 0.84
N ILE A 53 4.00 13.05 -0.05
CA ILE A 53 5.40 12.54 0.04
C ILE A 53 6.40 13.73 -0.03
N GLU A 54 6.03 14.77 -0.77
CA GLU A 54 6.84 15.99 -0.87
C GLU A 54 6.93 16.75 0.46
N GLU A 55 5.79 16.95 1.14
CA GLU A 55 5.75 17.58 2.47
C GLU A 55 6.52 16.79 3.51
N LEU A 56 6.33 15.47 3.53
CA LEU A 56 7.07 14.59 4.45
C LEU A 56 8.57 14.71 4.23
N ASN A 57 9.05 14.64 2.98
CA ASN A 57 10.47 14.72 2.67
C ASN A 57 11.08 16.12 2.95
N ALA A 58 10.29 17.18 2.81
CA ALA A 58 10.75 18.54 3.08
C ALA A 58 10.92 18.85 4.58
N ASN A 59 10.12 18.17 5.44
CA ASN A 59 10.08 18.43 6.88
C ASN A 59 10.15 17.12 7.69
N LEU A 60 10.99 16.20 7.24
CA LEU A 60 11.01 14.81 7.69
C LEU A 60 11.18 14.68 9.21
N GLU A 61 12.18 15.35 9.78
CA GLU A 61 12.50 15.24 11.21
C GLU A 61 11.37 15.79 12.09
N ASP A 62 10.86 16.97 11.77
CA ASP A 62 9.80 17.62 12.55
C ASP A 62 8.50 16.81 12.51
N ILE A 63 8.11 16.32 11.34
CA ILE A 63 6.89 15.52 11.16
C ILE A 63 7.01 14.19 11.90
N LEU A 64 8.13 13.49 11.79
CA LEU A 64 8.32 12.21 12.47
C LEU A 64 8.38 12.39 13.99
N HIS A 65 9.05 13.42 14.48
CA HIS A 65 9.11 13.73 15.89
C HIS A 65 7.72 14.06 16.47
N ALA A 66 6.92 14.86 15.76
CA ALA A 66 5.54 15.15 16.16
C ALA A 66 4.70 13.86 16.17
N CYS A 67 4.86 12.99 15.19
CA CYS A 67 4.19 11.69 15.15
C CYS A 67 4.55 10.82 16.35
N GLU A 68 5.81 10.72 16.73
CA GLU A 68 6.28 9.98 17.92
C GLU A 68 5.63 10.50 19.19
N GLN A 69 5.57 11.82 19.35
CA GLN A 69 4.95 12.45 20.52
C GLN A 69 3.44 12.16 20.60
N ASP A 70 2.73 12.22 19.49
CA ASP A 70 1.30 11.98 19.44
C ASP A 70 0.98 10.50 19.70
N VAL A 71 1.77 9.59 19.15
CA VAL A 71 1.67 8.15 19.44
C VAL A 71 1.94 7.89 20.92
N GLN A 72 2.95 8.52 21.51
CA GLN A 72 3.26 8.36 22.93
C GLN A 72 2.12 8.83 23.82
N LYS A 73 1.47 9.95 23.48
CA LYS A 73 0.27 10.44 24.18
C LYS A 73 -0.91 9.47 24.05
N LEU A 74 -1.12 8.93 22.85
CA LEU A 74 -2.22 8.02 22.55
C LEU A 74 -2.07 6.67 23.28
N ILE A 75 -0.86 6.10 23.25
CA ILE A 75 -0.58 4.82 23.90
C ILE A 75 -0.61 4.96 25.44
N GLY A 76 -0.15 6.09 25.99
CA GLY A 76 -0.13 6.37 27.43
C GLY A 76 0.81 5.45 28.25
N ARG A 77 1.64 4.65 27.57
CA ARG A 77 2.59 3.71 28.19
C ARG A 77 4.02 4.20 27.97
N LYS A 78 4.83 4.22 29.02
CA LYS A 78 6.22 4.69 28.98
C LYS A 78 7.21 3.63 28.46
N ASP A 79 6.80 2.37 28.47
CA ASP A 79 7.61 1.21 28.04
C ASP A 79 7.45 0.90 26.54
N VAL A 80 6.59 1.64 25.84
CA VAL A 80 6.38 1.53 24.39
C VAL A 80 6.58 2.91 23.76
N SER A 81 7.51 2.99 22.83
CA SER A 81 7.77 4.20 22.05
C SER A 81 7.97 3.82 20.58
N LEU A 82 7.60 4.73 19.68
CA LEU A 82 8.10 4.69 18.31
C LEU A 82 9.45 5.41 18.27
N ASP A 83 10.32 4.95 17.40
CA ASP A 83 11.64 5.53 17.16
C ASP A 83 11.80 5.71 15.64
N LEU A 84 11.00 6.63 15.09
CA LEU A 84 10.97 6.93 13.66
C LEU A 84 12.14 7.84 13.25
N CYS A 85 12.52 8.77 14.12
CA CYS A 85 13.60 9.70 13.84
C CYS A 85 14.95 9.00 13.71
N SER A 86 15.18 7.89 14.42
CA SER A 86 16.40 7.08 14.26
C SER A 86 16.54 6.42 12.88
N LYS A 87 15.43 6.35 12.12
CA LYS A 87 15.42 5.83 10.76
C LYS A 87 15.81 6.86 9.70
N ILE A 88 16.14 8.08 10.09
CA ILE A 88 16.62 9.10 9.16
C ILE A 88 18.10 8.88 8.89
N GLU A 89 18.42 8.52 7.67
CA GLU A 89 19.79 8.33 7.20
C GLU A 89 20.05 9.25 6.00
N ASN A 90 21.07 10.12 6.10
CA ASN A 90 21.43 11.07 5.04
C ASN A 90 20.24 11.96 4.58
N GLY A 91 19.39 12.39 5.52
CA GLY A 91 18.22 13.22 5.24
C GLY A 91 17.06 12.48 4.54
N LYS A 92 17.07 11.15 4.54
CA LYS A 92 16.01 10.30 3.98
C LYS A 92 15.52 9.29 5.01
N LEU A 93 14.25 8.97 4.95
CA LEU A 93 13.67 7.93 5.78
C LEU A 93 14.05 6.55 5.24
N ARG A 94 14.82 5.78 6.02
CA ARG A 94 15.11 4.38 5.71
C ARG A 94 13.90 3.50 6.04
N VAL A 95 13.52 2.69 5.08
CA VAL A 95 12.45 1.70 5.21
C VAL A 95 13.06 0.30 5.14
N ASP A 96 12.69 -0.57 6.07
CA ASP A 96 13.23 -1.93 6.18
C ASP A 96 12.36 -2.95 5.43
N GLN A 97 11.05 -2.67 5.27
CA GLN A 97 10.12 -3.55 4.59
C GLN A 97 9.12 -2.77 3.73
N GLY A 98 8.83 -3.29 2.55
CA GLY A 98 7.73 -2.85 1.70
C GLY A 98 6.70 -3.96 1.51
N VAL A 99 5.41 -3.62 1.56
CA VAL A 99 4.32 -4.57 1.32
C VAL A 99 3.29 -3.96 0.38
N ILE A 100 3.02 -4.64 -0.72
CA ILE A 100 1.92 -4.33 -1.64
C ILE A 100 0.87 -5.43 -1.47
N ALA A 101 -0.27 -5.11 -0.88
CA ALA A 101 -1.22 -6.13 -0.49
C ALA A 101 -2.66 -5.66 -0.43
N GLY A 102 -3.55 -6.63 -0.32
CA GLY A 102 -4.96 -6.43 -0.04
C GLY A 102 -5.81 -6.07 -1.24
N CYS A 103 -7.07 -5.78 -0.95
CA CYS A 103 -8.06 -5.43 -1.98
C CYS A 103 -7.84 -4.04 -2.60
N ALA A 104 -7.04 -3.19 -1.98
CA ALA A 104 -6.66 -1.88 -2.50
C ALA A 104 -5.30 -1.90 -3.21
N GLY A 105 -4.22 -2.30 -2.53
CA GLY A 105 -2.87 -2.33 -3.10
C GLY A 105 -2.62 -3.49 -4.06
N GLY A 106 -3.33 -4.62 -3.88
CA GLY A 106 -3.17 -5.83 -4.68
C GLY A 106 -3.98 -5.86 -6.00
N LEU A 107 -4.51 -4.73 -6.46
CA LEU A 107 -5.15 -4.64 -7.77
C LEU A 107 -4.15 -4.80 -8.90
N TYR A 108 -4.62 -5.26 -10.06
CA TYR A 108 -3.76 -5.45 -11.23
C TYR A 108 -2.99 -4.19 -11.58
N ASP A 109 -3.69 -3.07 -11.73
CA ASP A 109 -3.08 -1.80 -12.15
C ASP A 109 -2.03 -1.30 -11.14
N SER A 110 -2.31 -1.40 -9.84
CA SER A 110 -1.37 -1.00 -8.79
C SER A 110 -0.08 -1.83 -8.81
N ILE A 111 -0.19 -3.15 -9.02
CA ILE A 111 0.96 -4.04 -9.10
C ILE A 111 1.73 -3.83 -10.42
N TYR A 112 1.01 -3.60 -11.52
CA TYR A 112 1.60 -3.29 -12.82
C TYR A 112 2.44 -2.01 -12.77
N GLU A 113 1.90 -0.93 -12.19
CA GLU A 113 2.61 0.33 -12.02
C GLU A 113 3.85 0.17 -11.13
N ALA A 114 3.71 -0.55 -10.00
CA ALA A 114 4.85 -0.85 -9.13
C ALA A 114 5.96 -1.63 -9.87
N ALA A 115 5.59 -2.64 -10.66
CA ALA A 115 6.53 -3.39 -11.47
C ALA A 115 7.20 -2.52 -12.54
N SER A 116 6.45 -1.59 -13.15
CA SER A 116 6.97 -0.67 -14.16
C SER A 116 8.03 0.28 -13.58
N ILE A 117 7.81 0.76 -12.35
CA ILE A 117 8.78 1.60 -11.61
C ILE A 117 10.02 0.79 -11.23
N LEU A 118 9.84 -0.45 -10.81
CA LEU A 118 10.93 -1.33 -10.35
C LEU A 118 11.72 -1.96 -11.50
N LYS A 119 11.21 -1.94 -12.72
CA LYS A 119 11.83 -2.56 -13.89
C LYS A 119 13.23 -2.02 -14.14
N GLY A 120 14.22 -2.91 -14.16
CA GLY A 120 15.63 -2.54 -14.34
C GLY A 120 16.30 -2.00 -13.08
N HIS A 121 15.58 -1.95 -11.96
CA HIS A 121 16.10 -1.62 -10.65
C HIS A 121 16.10 -2.85 -9.74
N THR A 122 16.93 -2.85 -8.73
CA THR A 122 16.95 -3.90 -7.70
C THR A 122 16.79 -3.26 -6.34
N GLY A 123 16.01 -3.90 -5.46
CA GLY A 123 15.90 -3.50 -4.06
C GLY A 123 17.19 -3.71 -3.26
N GLY A 124 18.25 -4.21 -3.92
CA GLY A 124 19.52 -4.53 -3.29
C GLY A 124 19.53 -5.93 -2.66
N CYS A 125 20.70 -6.33 -2.20
CA CYS A 125 20.91 -7.58 -1.46
C CYS A 125 20.98 -7.33 0.05
N GLY A 126 20.39 -6.23 0.52
CA GLY A 126 20.46 -5.82 1.92
C GLY A 126 19.27 -6.28 2.74
N ASP A 127 19.04 -5.59 3.84
CA ASP A 127 18.01 -5.92 4.83
C ASP A 127 16.59 -5.53 4.38
N TYR A 128 16.42 -4.86 3.24
CA TYR A 128 15.12 -4.48 2.70
C TYR A 128 14.40 -5.67 2.06
N ALA A 129 13.15 -5.88 2.43
CA ALA A 129 12.30 -6.92 1.86
C ALA A 129 11.04 -6.31 1.25
N LEU A 130 10.75 -6.62 -0.02
CA LEU A 130 9.50 -6.27 -0.68
C LEU A 130 8.65 -7.52 -0.90
N SER A 131 7.44 -7.52 -0.34
CA SER A 131 6.45 -8.57 -0.55
C SER A 131 5.25 -8.05 -1.32
N VAL A 132 4.80 -8.82 -2.32
CA VAL A 132 3.66 -8.48 -3.17
C VAL A 132 2.60 -9.58 -3.09
N TYR A 133 1.38 -9.19 -2.71
CA TYR A 133 0.22 -10.06 -2.57
C TYR A 133 -0.89 -9.60 -3.52
N PRO A 134 -1.11 -10.25 -4.66
CA PRO A 134 -2.23 -9.94 -5.54
C PRO A 134 -3.56 -10.08 -4.79
N GLY A 135 -4.52 -9.21 -5.08
CA GLY A 135 -5.81 -9.17 -4.39
C GLY A 135 -6.72 -10.37 -4.65
N SER A 136 -6.42 -11.17 -5.68
CA SER A 136 -7.17 -12.39 -6.00
C SER A 136 -6.39 -13.31 -6.92
N GLN A 137 -6.80 -14.58 -7.00
CA GLN A 137 -6.20 -15.56 -7.90
C GLN A 137 -6.30 -15.15 -9.39
N PRO A 138 -7.44 -14.64 -9.91
CA PRO A 138 -7.51 -14.15 -11.29
C PRO A 138 -6.52 -13.02 -11.58
N ILE A 139 -6.32 -12.08 -10.64
CA ILE A 139 -5.28 -11.03 -10.79
C ILE A 139 -3.89 -11.67 -10.87
N MET A 140 -3.59 -12.63 -9.99
CA MET A 140 -2.31 -13.34 -10.03
C MET A 140 -2.06 -14.02 -11.38
N MET A 141 -3.06 -14.71 -11.92
CA MET A 141 -2.96 -15.37 -13.22
C MET A 141 -2.69 -14.36 -14.34
N GLU A 142 -3.35 -13.22 -14.31
CA GLU A 142 -3.13 -12.18 -15.32
C GLU A 142 -1.74 -11.55 -15.23
N LEU A 143 -1.26 -11.28 -14.01
CA LEU A 143 0.10 -10.78 -13.77
C LEU A 143 1.17 -11.78 -14.26
N VAL A 144 0.93 -13.09 -14.11
CA VAL A 144 1.79 -14.14 -14.67
C VAL A 144 1.77 -14.10 -16.19
N ARG A 145 0.56 -14.06 -16.79
CA ARG A 145 0.38 -14.05 -18.25
C ARG A 145 1.04 -12.85 -18.92
N THR A 146 1.02 -11.69 -18.28
CA THR A 146 1.59 -10.43 -18.80
C THR A 146 3.07 -10.24 -18.49
N GLY A 147 3.70 -11.16 -17.74
CA GLY A 147 5.12 -11.10 -17.38
C GLY A 147 5.45 -10.16 -16.22
N VAL A 148 4.48 -9.51 -15.62
CA VAL A 148 4.65 -8.57 -14.49
C VAL A 148 5.30 -9.27 -13.28
N ILE A 149 4.93 -10.53 -13.04
CA ILE A 149 5.56 -11.34 -11.96
C ILE A 149 7.06 -11.52 -12.20
N HIS A 150 7.46 -11.74 -13.44
CA HIS A 150 8.89 -11.86 -13.79
C HIS A 150 9.64 -10.56 -13.46
N ASP A 151 9.12 -9.40 -13.86
CA ASP A 151 9.76 -8.10 -13.61
C ASP A 151 9.89 -7.81 -12.10
N LEU A 152 8.86 -8.12 -11.31
CA LEU A 152 8.90 -8.00 -9.86
C LEU A 152 9.95 -8.91 -9.22
N MET A 153 9.99 -10.18 -9.61
CA MET A 153 10.98 -11.13 -9.08
C MET A 153 12.40 -10.74 -9.49
N ALA A 154 12.59 -10.23 -10.71
CA ALA A 154 13.87 -9.73 -11.18
C ALA A 154 14.37 -8.51 -10.38
N SER A 155 13.46 -7.69 -9.84
CA SER A 155 13.80 -6.59 -8.93
C SER A 155 14.11 -7.03 -7.49
N GLY A 156 13.96 -8.33 -7.17
CA GLY A 156 14.17 -8.87 -5.82
C GLY A 156 12.89 -8.95 -4.97
N ALA A 157 11.73 -8.61 -5.51
CA ALA A 157 10.48 -8.74 -4.77
C ALA A 157 10.05 -10.20 -4.60
N THR A 158 9.49 -10.52 -3.43
CA THR A 158 8.85 -11.81 -3.16
C THR A 158 7.37 -11.75 -3.50
N VAL A 159 6.94 -12.45 -4.55
CA VAL A 159 5.54 -12.54 -4.91
C VAL A 159 4.89 -13.72 -4.20
N ARG A 160 3.76 -13.48 -3.57
CA ARG A 160 3.02 -14.47 -2.78
C ARG A 160 1.61 -14.66 -3.34
N THR A 161 0.92 -15.70 -2.88
CA THR A 161 -0.48 -15.94 -3.23
C THR A 161 -1.40 -14.91 -2.59
N ALA A 162 -2.61 -14.74 -3.17
CA ALA A 162 -3.63 -13.84 -2.64
C ALA A 162 -3.96 -14.17 -1.17
N PHE A 163 -3.69 -13.23 -0.28
CA PHE A 163 -3.89 -13.36 1.16
C PHE A 163 -4.12 -12.00 1.82
N CYS A 164 -5.12 -11.89 2.67
CA CYS A 164 -5.47 -10.63 3.34
C CYS A 164 -4.62 -10.37 4.59
N GLY A 165 -3.86 -11.34 5.07
CA GLY A 165 -3.09 -11.29 6.31
C GLY A 165 -2.17 -10.08 6.49
N PRO A 166 -1.38 -9.70 5.49
CA PRO A 166 -0.47 -8.56 5.63
C PRO A 166 -1.16 -7.25 6.00
N CYS A 167 -2.41 -7.05 5.59
CA CYS A 167 -3.15 -5.83 5.89
C CYS A 167 -3.44 -5.64 7.39
N PHE A 168 -3.51 -6.73 8.15
CA PHE A 168 -3.73 -6.71 9.61
C PHE A 168 -2.55 -7.29 10.41
N GLY A 169 -1.38 -7.39 9.79
CA GLY A 169 -0.15 -7.81 10.48
C GLY A 169 0.03 -9.32 10.64
N ALA A 170 -0.65 -10.14 9.83
CA ALA A 170 -0.44 -11.58 9.82
C ALA A 170 0.41 -12.02 8.62
N GLY A 171 1.41 -12.85 8.89
CA GLY A 171 2.22 -13.52 7.85
C GLY A 171 3.35 -12.70 7.24
N ASP A 172 3.35 -11.39 7.37
CA ASP A 172 4.41 -10.51 6.86
C ASP A 172 4.62 -9.33 7.83
N VAL A 173 5.15 -9.66 8.98
CA VAL A 173 5.41 -8.72 10.08
C VAL A 173 6.86 -8.26 9.98
N PRO A 174 7.16 -6.96 10.08
CA PRO A 174 8.53 -6.49 10.14
C PRO A 174 9.24 -6.98 11.38
N ALA A 175 10.56 -7.05 11.34
CA ALA A 175 11.37 -7.35 12.52
C ALA A 175 11.16 -6.28 13.61
N ASN A 176 11.53 -6.59 14.85
CA ASN A 176 11.48 -5.63 15.94
C ASN A 176 12.34 -4.40 15.60
N GLY A 177 11.75 -3.21 15.78
CA GLY A 177 12.41 -1.96 15.45
C GLY A 177 12.52 -1.66 13.95
N ALA A 178 11.98 -2.51 13.06
CA ALA A 178 11.97 -2.26 11.63
C ALA A 178 10.78 -1.40 11.20
N LEU A 179 11.01 -0.53 10.22
CA LEU A 179 9.97 0.31 9.62
C LEU A 179 9.41 -0.36 8.36
N SER A 180 8.09 -0.56 8.32
CA SER A 180 7.38 -1.11 7.17
C SER A 180 6.55 -0.04 6.48
N ILE A 181 6.69 0.08 5.15
CA ILE A 181 5.80 0.88 4.30
C ILE A 181 4.83 -0.05 3.57
N ARG A 182 3.56 0.34 3.50
CA ARG A 182 2.53 -0.54 2.97
C ARG A 182 1.60 0.17 2.01
N LEU A 183 1.39 -0.42 0.85
CA LEU A 183 0.28 -0.11 -0.04
C LEU A 183 -0.87 -1.07 0.30
N SER A 184 -1.64 -0.72 1.32
CA SER A 184 -2.77 -1.50 1.85
C SER A 184 -3.76 -0.58 2.58
N LEU A 185 -4.92 -1.11 2.98
CA LEU A 185 -6.01 -0.29 3.57
C LEU A 185 -5.88 -0.05 5.08
N ILE A 186 -5.06 -0.81 5.79
CA ILE A 186 -5.01 -0.76 7.26
C ILE A 186 -3.60 -0.43 7.71
N HIS A 187 -3.52 0.55 8.59
CA HIS A 187 -2.30 0.89 9.31
C HIS A 187 -2.27 0.16 10.65
N ILE A 188 -1.23 -0.56 10.85
CA ILE A 188 -0.97 -1.23 12.13
C ILE A 188 0.27 -0.63 12.74
#